data_677761888879f0b74c3577e68dd3e4f9
#
_entry.id   677761888879f0b74c3577e68dd3e4f9
#
_cell.length_a   1.000
_cell.length_b   1.000
_cell.length_c   1.000
_cell.angle_alpha   90.00
_cell.angle_beta   90.00
_cell.angle_gamma   90.00
#
_symmetry.space_group_name_H-M   'P 1'
#
loop_
_entity.id
_entity.type
_entity.pdbx_description
1 polymer ?
#
loop_
_entity_poly.entity_id
_entity_poly.type
_entity_poly.pdbx_seq_one_letter_code
_entity_poly.pdbx_strand_id
1 'polypeptide(L)'
;MMASGSAAMANAQYYAIANQVSQLIQPALSGSFNYKGYVDVSYLKGLGDRNADIFEITTTQGFRYADWFFMGIGAGVEAMFTNPQHSFDGWDDPEQDSWSIDPSRSRSKTGWLIPLFTDFRFNFGSPKSVGFFLDLRVGATFLVSDNYLEIGDGYMTRSECFYLKPALGLRIPLSDSNPKQALNIGVSYQLTTSRYWYYQSSDLTLNALGVTMGFEW
;
A
#
# COMPACT_ATOMS: atom_id res chain seq x y z
N MET A 1 -24.68 -6.24 46.40
CA MET A 1 -23.23 -5.98 46.44
C MET A 1 -22.48 -6.81 45.39
N MET A 2 -22.53 -6.47 44.13
CA MET A 2 -21.78 -7.16 43.02
C MET A 2 -21.39 -6.21 41.89
N ALA A 3 -20.92 -5.00 42.18
CA ALA A 3 -20.51 -4.07 41.11
C ALA A 3 -19.05 -3.59 41.20
N SER A 4 -18.26 -4.10 42.15
CA SER A 4 -16.86 -3.63 42.33
C SER A 4 -15.80 -4.46 41.62
N GLY A 5 -16.14 -5.64 41.10
CA GLY A 5 -15.15 -6.54 40.48
C GLY A 5 -14.81 -6.19 39.01
N SER A 6 -15.77 -5.67 38.26
CA SER A 6 -15.56 -5.39 36.82
C SER A 6 -14.68 -4.16 36.56
N ALA A 7 -14.79 -3.12 37.38
CA ALA A 7 -13.98 -1.92 37.27
C ALA A 7 -12.50 -2.17 37.64
N ALA A 8 -12.25 -3.05 38.61
CA ALA A 8 -10.89 -3.41 39.00
C ALA A 8 -10.16 -4.26 37.93
N MET A 9 -10.89 -5.17 37.26
CA MET A 9 -10.31 -5.96 36.14
C MET A 9 -10.05 -5.09 34.90
N ALA A 10 -10.94 -4.16 34.56
CA ALA A 10 -10.73 -3.24 33.45
C ALA A 10 -9.51 -2.33 33.70
N ASN A 11 -9.33 -1.83 34.92
CA ASN A 11 -8.15 -1.06 35.29
C ASN A 11 -6.86 -1.90 35.23
N ALA A 12 -6.87 -3.15 35.70
CA ALA A 12 -5.70 -4.03 35.64
C ALA A 12 -5.29 -4.33 34.18
N GLN A 13 -6.25 -4.56 33.30
CA GLN A 13 -5.99 -4.75 31.87
C GLN A 13 -5.46 -3.47 31.23
N TYR A 14 -6.02 -2.31 31.56
CA TYR A 14 -5.55 -1.01 31.06
C TYR A 14 -4.09 -0.75 31.47
N TYR A 15 -3.73 -0.98 32.74
CA TYR A 15 -2.34 -0.84 33.21
C TYR A 15 -1.40 -1.86 32.59
N ALA A 16 -1.86 -3.09 32.35
CA ALA A 16 -1.03 -4.10 31.66
C ALA A 16 -0.73 -3.70 30.22
N ILE A 17 -1.75 -3.21 29.50
CA ILE A 17 -1.58 -2.71 28.13
C ILE A 17 -0.70 -1.44 28.13
N ALA A 18 -0.95 -0.49 29.03
CA ALA A 18 -0.16 0.73 29.13
C ALA A 18 1.31 0.45 29.45
N ASN A 19 1.60 -0.54 30.32
CA ASN A 19 2.96 -0.98 30.60
C ASN A 19 3.62 -1.68 29.41
N GLN A 20 2.90 -2.52 28.68
CA GLN A 20 3.42 -3.13 27.45
C GLN A 20 3.69 -2.07 26.37
N VAL A 21 2.77 -1.13 26.17
CA VAL A 21 2.96 0.00 25.25
C VAL A 21 4.15 0.86 25.71
N SER A 22 4.29 1.15 27.01
CA SER A 22 5.42 1.93 27.52
C SER A 22 6.76 1.20 27.34
N GLN A 23 6.81 -0.13 27.50
CA GLN A 23 8.01 -0.93 27.22
C GLN A 23 8.37 -0.95 25.73
N LEU A 24 7.39 -0.93 24.85
CA LEU A 24 7.62 -0.79 23.41
C LEU A 24 8.09 0.63 23.02
N ILE A 25 7.64 1.65 23.77
CA ILE A 25 7.95 3.06 23.50
C ILE A 25 9.24 3.49 24.26
N GLN A 26 9.62 2.84 25.36
CA GLN A 26 10.81 3.22 26.15
C GLN A 26 12.12 3.21 25.36
N PRO A 27 12.43 2.26 24.48
CA PRO A 27 13.57 2.39 23.57
C PRO A 27 13.48 3.65 22.72
N ALA A 28 12.24 4.11 22.41
CA ALA A 28 11.91 5.31 21.67
C ALA A 28 12.33 6.56 22.42
N LEU A 29 11.99 6.63 23.65
CA LEU A 29 12.22 7.78 24.51
C LEU A 29 13.67 7.83 25.01
N SER A 30 14.41 6.73 25.00
CA SER A 30 15.80 6.65 25.43
C SER A 30 16.84 7.04 24.37
N GLY A 31 16.40 7.52 23.20
CA GLY A 31 17.31 8.05 22.17
C GLY A 31 18.12 7.00 21.40
N SER A 32 17.85 5.72 21.59
CA SER A 32 18.55 4.63 20.89
C SER A 32 17.90 4.24 19.55
N PHE A 33 17.00 5.08 19.02
CA PHE A 33 16.40 4.82 17.71
C PHE A 33 17.40 5.00 16.58
N ASN A 34 17.56 3.97 15.82
CA ASN A 34 18.15 4.09 14.52
C ASN A 34 17.07 4.52 13.52
N TYR A 35 17.02 5.80 13.22
CA TYR A 35 16.27 6.31 12.09
C TYR A 35 16.71 5.62 10.81
N LYS A 36 15.75 5.24 9.99
CA LYS A 36 15.94 4.66 8.68
C LYS A 36 14.96 5.21 7.67
N GLY A 37 15.44 5.31 6.43
CA GLY A 37 14.63 5.65 5.29
C GLY A 37 14.75 4.60 4.19
N TYR A 38 13.71 4.50 3.40
CA TYR A 38 13.62 3.66 2.21
C TYR A 38 13.05 4.46 1.05
N VAL A 39 13.58 4.22 -0.13
CA VAL A 39 12.94 4.58 -1.41
C VAL A 39 12.76 3.29 -2.18
N ASP A 40 11.56 3.01 -2.61
CA ASP A 40 11.22 1.80 -3.36
C ASP A 40 10.57 2.16 -4.68
N VAL A 41 10.92 1.42 -5.73
CA VAL A 41 10.31 1.47 -7.06
C VAL A 41 9.73 0.10 -7.35
N SER A 42 8.49 0.06 -7.81
CA SER A 42 7.79 -1.18 -8.11
C SER A 42 7.11 -1.11 -9.47
N TYR A 43 7.09 -2.26 -10.14
CA TYR A 43 6.23 -2.49 -11.29
C TYR A 43 5.42 -3.75 -11.04
N LEU A 44 4.10 -3.63 -11.08
CA LEU A 44 3.18 -4.73 -10.84
C LEU A 44 2.25 -4.90 -12.03
N LYS A 45 2.06 -6.14 -12.42
CA LYS A 45 1.11 -6.55 -13.44
C LYS A 45 -0.25 -6.83 -12.80
N GLY A 46 -1.29 -6.22 -13.32
CA GLY A 46 -2.65 -6.47 -12.89
C GLY A 46 -3.09 -7.92 -13.12
N LEU A 47 -3.87 -8.45 -12.20
CA LEU A 47 -4.39 -9.82 -12.20
C LEU A 47 -5.91 -9.83 -12.30
N GLY A 48 -6.46 -10.83 -13.02
CA GLY A 48 -7.90 -11.01 -13.18
C GLY A 48 -8.51 -10.16 -14.31
N ASP A 49 -9.84 -10.14 -14.39
CA ASP A 49 -10.57 -9.47 -15.47
C ASP A 49 -10.56 -7.94 -15.31
N ARG A 50 -10.64 -7.47 -14.06
CA ARG A 50 -10.47 -6.08 -13.69
C ARG A 50 -9.01 -5.85 -13.32
N ASN A 51 -8.17 -5.61 -14.32
CA ASN A 51 -6.74 -5.47 -14.12
C ASN A 51 -6.24 -4.09 -14.54
N ALA A 52 -5.23 -3.62 -13.82
CA ALA A 52 -4.47 -2.45 -14.16
C ALA A 52 -3.00 -2.69 -13.81
N ASP A 53 -2.11 -2.34 -14.71
CA ASP A 53 -0.68 -2.36 -14.43
C ASP A 53 -0.31 -1.16 -13.59
N ILE A 54 0.61 -1.35 -12.64
CA ILE A 54 0.96 -0.34 -11.66
C ILE A 54 2.46 -0.07 -11.72
N PHE A 55 2.82 1.19 -11.88
CA PHE A 55 4.17 1.67 -11.62
C PHE A 55 4.13 2.59 -10.41
N GLU A 56 4.95 2.32 -9.40
CA GLU A 56 4.92 3.03 -8.13
C GLU A 56 6.32 3.43 -7.69
N ILE A 57 6.45 4.65 -7.16
CA ILE A 57 7.63 5.14 -6.44
C ILE A 57 7.18 5.58 -5.07
N THR A 58 7.75 5.01 -4.03
CA THR A 58 7.41 5.33 -2.64
C THR A 58 8.64 5.70 -1.82
N THR A 59 8.43 6.49 -0.79
CA THR A 59 9.41 6.71 0.28
C THR A 59 8.80 6.38 1.62
N THR A 60 9.58 5.73 2.48
CA THR A 60 9.19 5.41 3.85
C THR A 60 10.21 5.96 4.82
N GLN A 61 9.74 6.59 5.88
CA GLN A 61 10.57 7.15 6.95
C GLN A 61 10.10 6.57 8.28
N GLY A 62 11.05 6.15 9.11
CA GLY A 62 10.70 5.52 10.37
C GLY A 62 11.90 5.15 11.22
N PHE A 63 11.67 4.18 12.09
CA PHE A 63 12.65 3.76 13.08
C PHE A 63 12.82 2.26 13.10
N ARG A 64 14.05 1.82 13.25
CA ARG A 64 14.38 0.42 13.50
C ARG A 64 14.36 0.18 15.00
N TYR A 65 13.39 -0.60 15.45
CA TYR A 65 13.18 -0.96 16.86
C TYR A 65 14.08 -2.11 17.33
N ALA A 66 14.39 -3.01 16.40
CA ALA A 66 15.30 -4.13 16.61
C ALA A 66 16.08 -4.38 15.30
N ASP A 67 17.11 -5.18 15.33
CA ASP A 67 17.89 -5.52 14.13
C ASP A 67 17.03 -6.18 13.04
N TRP A 68 15.97 -6.84 13.45
CA TRP A 68 15.03 -7.55 12.58
C TRP A 68 13.73 -6.82 12.30
N PHE A 69 13.42 -5.67 13.00
CA PHE A 69 12.13 -5.00 12.89
C PHE A 69 12.25 -3.48 12.71
N PHE A 70 11.59 -2.99 11.69
CA PHE A 70 11.41 -1.57 11.37
C PHE A 70 9.92 -1.27 11.27
N MET A 71 9.53 -0.08 11.71
CA MET A 71 8.20 0.49 11.50
C MET A 71 8.33 1.95 11.08
N GLY A 72 7.55 2.34 10.06
CA GLY A 72 7.55 3.69 9.53
C GLY A 72 6.23 4.09 8.90
N ILE A 73 6.21 5.31 8.42
CA ILE A 73 5.14 5.85 7.58
C ILE A 73 5.70 6.18 6.21
N GLY A 74 4.91 5.97 5.18
CA GLY A 74 5.33 6.22 3.82
C GLY A 74 4.25 6.86 2.97
N ALA A 75 4.73 7.46 1.91
CA ALA A 75 3.90 8.03 0.86
C ALA A 75 4.58 7.82 -0.50
N GLY A 76 3.84 7.97 -1.58
CA GLY A 76 4.40 7.83 -2.92
C GLY A 76 3.51 8.38 -4.00
N VAL A 77 3.92 8.05 -5.22
CA VAL A 77 3.15 8.30 -6.43
C VAL A 77 3.01 6.97 -7.17
N GLU A 78 1.80 6.68 -7.58
CA GLU A 78 1.44 5.47 -8.31
C GLU A 78 0.79 5.88 -9.64
N ALA A 79 1.31 5.35 -10.75
CA ALA A 79 0.69 5.43 -12.06
C ALA A 79 -0.01 4.09 -12.35
N MET A 80 -1.31 4.13 -12.51
CA MET A 80 -2.14 2.98 -12.80
C MET A 80 -2.54 3.02 -14.28
N PHE A 81 -2.13 2.00 -15.04
CA PHE A 81 -2.41 1.86 -16.46
C PHE A 81 -3.59 0.91 -16.65
N THR A 82 -4.71 1.44 -17.07
CA THR A 82 -5.92 0.64 -17.27
C THR A 82 -6.12 0.33 -18.75
N ASN A 83 -6.72 -0.82 -19.01
CA ASN A 83 -7.20 -1.21 -20.33
C ASN A 83 -8.72 -1.30 -20.27
N PRO A 84 -9.45 -0.20 -20.54
CA PRO A 84 -10.92 -0.22 -20.50
C PRO A 84 -11.43 -1.18 -21.54
N GLN A 85 -12.05 -2.28 -21.11
CA GLN A 85 -12.77 -3.21 -21.97
C GLN A 85 -14.19 -2.66 -22.20
N HIS A 86 -14.34 -1.60 -22.95
CA HIS A 86 -15.65 -1.25 -23.49
C HIS A 86 -15.80 -1.87 -24.87
N SER A 87 -16.22 -3.11 -24.92
CA SER A 87 -17.08 -3.56 -25.99
C SER A 87 -18.51 -3.16 -25.61
N PHE A 88 -18.92 -1.97 -25.96
CA PHE A 88 -20.32 -1.73 -26.25
C PHE A 88 -20.62 -2.54 -27.53
N ASP A 89 -20.79 -3.83 -27.40
CA ASP A 89 -21.45 -4.64 -28.43
C ASP A 89 -22.88 -4.16 -28.50
N GLY A 90 -23.10 -3.39 -29.56
CA GLY A 90 -24.29 -2.66 -29.90
C GLY A 90 -25.60 -3.33 -29.54
N TRP A 91 -26.34 -2.65 -28.72
CA TRP A 91 -27.73 -2.48 -29.04
C TRP A 91 -27.75 -1.31 -30.03
N ASP A 92 -27.58 -1.63 -31.31
CA ASP A 92 -27.93 -0.76 -32.42
C ASP A 92 -29.45 -0.59 -32.39
N ASP A 93 -29.92 0.32 -31.55
CA ASP A 93 -31.25 0.89 -31.68
C ASP A 93 -31.10 2.15 -32.57
N PRO A 94 -31.48 2.07 -33.88
CA PRO A 94 -31.29 3.14 -34.83
C PRO A 94 -32.17 4.36 -34.58
N GLU A 95 -33.01 4.36 -33.53
CA GLU A 95 -33.94 5.44 -33.21
C GLU A 95 -33.65 6.17 -31.91
N GLN A 96 -32.60 5.81 -31.16
CA GLN A 96 -32.26 6.54 -29.94
C GLN A 96 -31.34 7.72 -30.25
N ASP A 97 -32.00 8.79 -30.65
CA ASP A 97 -31.41 10.13 -30.83
C ASP A 97 -30.46 10.51 -29.67
N SER A 98 -29.20 10.71 -30.05
CA SER A 98 -28.33 11.83 -29.65
C SER A 98 -28.12 12.12 -28.16
N TRP A 99 -28.06 11.14 -27.28
CA TRP A 99 -27.16 11.26 -26.15
C TRP A 99 -25.81 10.65 -26.56
N SER A 100 -25.23 11.23 -27.61
CA SER A 100 -23.89 10.90 -28.04
C SER A 100 -22.97 11.08 -26.84
N ILE A 101 -22.54 9.98 -26.27
CA ILE A 101 -21.34 9.95 -25.43
C ILE A 101 -20.28 10.57 -26.32
N ASP A 102 -19.91 11.80 -26.00
CA ASP A 102 -18.91 12.57 -26.73
C ASP A 102 -17.64 11.72 -26.84
N PRO A 103 -17.28 11.20 -28.03
CA PRO A 103 -16.09 10.39 -28.20
C PRO A 103 -14.81 11.21 -27.97
N SER A 104 -14.92 12.53 -27.81
CA SER A 104 -13.81 13.42 -27.46
C SER A 104 -13.52 13.44 -25.96
N ARG A 105 -14.35 12.86 -25.10
CA ARG A 105 -13.97 12.57 -23.71
C ARG A 105 -12.95 11.46 -23.74
N SER A 106 -11.70 11.86 -23.92
CA SER A 106 -10.53 11.00 -23.77
C SER A 106 -10.62 10.29 -22.42
N ARG A 107 -11.08 9.04 -22.44
CA ARG A 107 -11.04 8.18 -21.26
C ARG A 107 -9.58 8.01 -20.92
N SER A 108 -9.17 8.58 -19.80
CA SER A 108 -7.79 8.47 -19.34
C SER A 108 -7.48 6.98 -19.13
N LYS A 109 -6.50 6.47 -19.88
CA LYS A 109 -5.97 5.12 -19.72
C LYS A 109 -4.96 5.05 -18.58
N THR A 110 -4.66 6.19 -17.96
CA THR A 110 -3.65 6.30 -16.90
C THR A 110 -4.22 7.13 -15.77
N GLY A 111 -4.34 6.52 -14.59
CA GLY A 111 -4.69 7.20 -13.35
C GLY A 111 -3.46 7.46 -12.50
N TRP A 112 -3.40 8.63 -11.85
CA TRP A 112 -2.39 8.95 -10.87
C TRP A 112 -2.98 8.86 -9.47
N LEU A 113 -2.30 8.12 -8.59
CA LEU A 113 -2.73 7.92 -7.22
C LEU A 113 -1.61 8.28 -6.25
N ILE A 114 -2.01 8.63 -5.03
CA ILE A 114 -1.11 8.91 -3.92
C ILE A 114 -1.39 7.89 -2.82
N PRO A 115 -0.54 6.86 -2.64
CA PRO A 115 -0.61 5.97 -1.50
C PRO A 115 -0.04 6.65 -0.25
N LEU A 116 -0.74 6.49 0.88
CA LEU A 116 -0.30 6.83 2.23
C LEU A 116 -0.42 5.58 3.10
N PHE A 117 0.66 5.16 3.74
CA PHE A 117 0.68 3.86 4.42
C PHE A 117 1.59 3.83 5.64
N THR A 118 1.33 2.87 6.52
CA THR A 118 2.26 2.39 7.53
C THR A 118 3.03 1.21 6.97
N ASP A 119 4.32 1.17 7.21
CA ASP A 119 5.25 0.16 6.73
C ASP A 119 5.79 -0.65 7.92
N PHE A 120 5.65 -1.96 7.86
CA PHE A 120 6.20 -2.93 8.81
C PHE A 120 7.19 -3.81 8.07
N ARG A 121 8.48 -3.65 8.34
CA ARG A 121 9.53 -4.40 7.64
C ARG A 121 10.29 -5.30 8.62
N PHE A 122 10.42 -6.55 8.24
CA PHE A 122 11.11 -7.59 8.97
C PHE A 122 12.33 -8.02 8.16
N ASN A 123 13.52 -7.93 8.77
CA ASN A 123 14.77 -8.32 8.15
C ASN A 123 15.32 -9.57 8.84
N PHE A 124 15.64 -10.58 8.05
CA PHE A 124 16.14 -11.87 8.51
C PHE A 124 17.58 -12.05 8.02
N GLY A 125 18.48 -12.35 8.92
CA GLY A 125 19.91 -12.51 8.64
C GLY A 125 20.76 -11.42 9.30
N SER A 126 22.07 -11.50 9.08
CA SER A 126 23.01 -10.51 9.61
C SER A 126 22.92 -9.21 8.83
N PRO A 127 23.02 -8.03 9.48
CA PRO A 127 23.05 -6.73 8.78
C PRO A 127 24.19 -6.58 7.77
N LYS A 128 25.26 -7.37 7.91
CA LYS A 128 26.48 -7.34 7.07
C LYS A 128 26.47 -8.36 5.93
N SER A 129 25.49 -9.25 5.88
CA SER A 129 25.38 -10.27 4.85
C SER A 129 24.08 -10.15 4.10
N VAL A 130 24.00 -10.79 2.94
CA VAL A 130 22.74 -10.93 2.22
C VAL A 130 21.75 -11.64 3.12
N GLY A 131 20.58 -11.05 3.27
CA GLY A 131 19.48 -11.56 4.10
C GLY A 131 18.16 -11.52 3.34
N PHE A 132 17.10 -11.97 3.99
CA PHE A 132 15.74 -11.86 3.48
C PHE A 132 15.03 -10.69 4.16
N PHE A 133 14.09 -10.09 3.46
CA PHE A 133 13.13 -9.16 4.08
C PHE A 133 11.70 -9.58 3.78
N LEU A 134 10.83 -9.27 4.71
CA LEU A 134 9.38 -9.26 4.55
C LEU A 134 8.90 -7.84 4.84
N ASP A 135 8.16 -7.25 3.92
CA ASP A 135 7.62 -5.91 4.02
C ASP A 135 6.08 -5.99 3.96
N LEU A 136 5.40 -5.25 4.82
CA LEU A 136 3.95 -5.16 4.86
C LEU A 136 3.53 -3.70 4.96
N ARG A 137 2.95 -3.18 3.88
CA ARG A 137 2.41 -1.83 3.83
C ARG A 137 0.89 -1.88 3.89
N VAL A 138 0.33 -1.09 4.79
CA VAL A 138 -1.13 -1.00 5.01
C VAL A 138 -1.53 0.44 5.10
N GLY A 139 -2.53 0.85 4.33
CA GLY A 139 -2.96 2.25 4.32
C GLY A 139 -4.12 2.52 3.38
N ALA A 140 -4.07 3.69 2.77
CA ALA A 140 -5.03 4.13 1.78
C ALA A 140 -4.33 4.74 0.57
N THR A 141 -4.94 4.62 -0.61
CA THR A 141 -4.51 5.33 -1.82
C THR A 141 -5.64 6.21 -2.33
N PHE A 142 -5.27 7.34 -2.94
CA PHE A 142 -6.19 8.39 -3.37
C PHE A 142 -5.96 8.69 -4.84
N LEU A 143 -7.01 8.59 -5.66
CA LEU A 143 -6.98 9.01 -7.06
C LEU A 143 -6.94 10.53 -7.15
N VAL A 144 -5.95 11.10 -7.87
CA VAL A 144 -5.74 12.55 -7.95
C VAL A 144 -5.83 13.13 -9.37
N SER A 145 -5.75 12.29 -10.41
CA SER A 145 -5.75 12.74 -11.80
C SER A 145 -7.13 13.13 -12.30
N ASP A 146 -8.16 12.33 -11.97
CA ASP A 146 -9.51 12.46 -12.52
C ASP A 146 -10.57 12.26 -11.42
N ASN A 147 -11.84 12.53 -11.76
CA ASN A 147 -12.95 12.27 -10.84
C ASN A 147 -13.21 10.76 -10.68
N TYR A 148 -12.89 9.99 -11.71
CA TYR A 148 -12.98 8.54 -11.72
C TYR A 148 -11.99 7.94 -12.73
N LEU A 149 -11.57 6.73 -12.50
CA LEU A 149 -10.73 5.91 -13.38
C LEU A 149 -11.50 4.64 -13.73
N GLU A 150 -11.67 4.37 -15.01
CA GLU A 150 -12.34 3.17 -15.50
C GLU A 150 -11.35 2.00 -15.54
N ILE A 151 -11.73 0.86 -14.95
CA ILE A 151 -10.89 -0.34 -14.86
C ILE A 151 -11.78 -1.56 -15.17
N GLY A 152 -11.63 -2.12 -16.38
CA GLY A 152 -12.52 -3.15 -16.87
C GLY A 152 -13.97 -2.64 -16.95
N ASP A 153 -14.87 -3.30 -16.27
CA ASP A 153 -16.30 -2.94 -16.14
C ASP A 153 -16.60 -2.10 -14.89
N GLY A 154 -15.59 -1.71 -14.13
CA GLY A 154 -15.71 -0.96 -12.87
C GLY A 154 -15.08 0.42 -12.91
N TYR A 155 -15.35 1.19 -11.85
CA TYR A 155 -14.83 2.54 -11.69
C TYR A 155 -14.15 2.72 -10.34
N MET A 156 -12.97 3.33 -10.33
CA MET A 156 -12.33 3.85 -9.14
C MET A 156 -12.64 5.35 -9.04
N THR A 157 -13.09 5.80 -7.88
CA THR A 157 -13.42 7.21 -7.63
C THR A 157 -12.33 7.89 -6.81
N ARG A 158 -12.43 9.23 -6.62
CA ARG A 158 -11.52 10.01 -5.76
C ARG A 158 -11.58 9.68 -4.27
N SER A 159 -12.51 8.83 -3.84
CA SER A 159 -12.57 8.39 -2.45
C SER A 159 -11.34 7.56 -2.08
N GLU A 160 -11.09 7.49 -0.79
CA GLU A 160 -10.05 6.62 -0.25
C GLU A 160 -10.27 5.16 -0.64
N CYS A 161 -9.24 4.54 -1.17
CA CYS A 161 -9.20 3.13 -1.48
C CYS A 161 -8.29 2.44 -0.46
N PHE A 162 -8.70 1.31 0.07
CA PHE A 162 -7.83 0.50 0.93
C PHE A 162 -6.61 0.05 0.13
N TYR A 163 -5.44 0.16 0.75
CA TYR A 163 -4.16 -0.21 0.17
C TYR A 163 -3.46 -1.22 1.07
N LEU A 164 -3.12 -2.39 0.53
CA LEU A 164 -2.34 -3.43 1.17
C LEU A 164 -1.27 -3.92 0.20
N LYS A 165 0.00 -3.87 0.60
CA LYS A 165 1.11 -4.30 -0.24
C LYS A 165 2.13 -5.08 0.57
N PRO A 166 2.02 -6.43 0.65
CA PRO A 166 3.09 -7.29 1.09
C PRO A 166 4.18 -7.42 0.03
N ALA A 167 5.45 -7.49 0.46
CA ALA A 167 6.60 -7.82 -0.38
C ALA A 167 7.56 -8.75 0.36
N LEU A 168 8.26 -9.59 -0.40
CA LEU A 168 9.27 -10.52 0.08
C LEU A 168 10.48 -10.49 -0.87
N GLY A 169 11.69 -10.48 -0.31
CA GLY A 169 12.87 -10.43 -1.16
C GLY A 169 14.19 -10.55 -0.42
N LEU A 170 15.24 -10.16 -1.13
CA LEU A 170 16.61 -10.16 -0.66
C LEU A 170 17.05 -8.74 -0.30
N ARG A 171 17.66 -8.63 0.86
CA ARG A 171 18.38 -7.44 1.32
C ARG A 171 19.86 -7.64 1.11
N ILE A 172 20.48 -6.78 0.31
CA ILE A 172 21.89 -6.86 -0.09
C ILE A 172 22.62 -5.63 0.47
N PRO A 173 23.44 -5.75 1.53
CA PRO A 173 24.21 -4.64 2.05
C PRO A 173 25.19 -4.14 1.01
N LEU A 174 25.31 -2.82 0.85
CA LEU A 174 26.16 -2.19 -0.17
C LEU A 174 27.61 -2.00 0.30
N SER A 175 27.85 -2.05 1.60
CA SER A 175 29.18 -1.84 2.15
C SER A 175 29.34 -2.55 3.50
N ASP A 176 30.44 -3.24 3.67
CA ASP A 176 30.81 -3.87 4.96
C ASP A 176 31.10 -2.84 6.04
N SER A 177 31.61 -1.65 5.65
CA SER A 177 31.90 -0.55 6.57
C SER A 177 30.66 0.25 6.96
N ASN A 178 29.60 0.22 6.15
CA ASN A 178 28.34 0.91 6.45
C ASN A 178 27.14 -0.05 6.19
N PRO A 179 26.84 -0.93 7.15
CA PRO A 179 25.74 -1.90 7.00
C PRO A 179 24.34 -1.25 7.07
N LYS A 180 24.28 0.09 7.22
CA LYS A 180 23.03 0.85 7.21
C LYS A 180 22.47 0.99 5.81
N GLN A 181 23.32 0.91 4.78
CA GLN A 181 22.91 1.03 3.38
C GLN A 181 22.76 -0.35 2.74
N ALA A 182 21.62 -0.57 2.13
CA ALA A 182 21.33 -1.81 1.44
C ALA A 182 20.43 -1.59 0.22
N LEU A 183 20.57 -2.50 -0.74
CA LEU A 183 19.65 -2.69 -1.85
C LEU A 183 18.67 -3.81 -1.50
N ASN A 184 17.38 -3.55 -1.67
CA ASN A 184 16.32 -4.52 -1.49
C ASN A 184 15.75 -4.90 -2.86
N ILE A 185 15.65 -6.18 -3.17
CA ILE A 185 15.06 -6.67 -4.43
C ILE A 185 14.11 -7.80 -4.09
N GLY A 186 12.87 -7.71 -4.59
CA GLY A 186 11.87 -8.71 -4.23
C GLY A 186 10.67 -8.74 -5.16
N VAL A 187 9.73 -9.57 -4.78
CA VAL A 187 8.40 -9.65 -5.36
C VAL A 187 7.40 -8.98 -4.42
N SER A 188 6.43 -8.29 -4.98
CA SER A 188 5.37 -7.64 -4.22
C SER A 188 4.00 -7.94 -4.82
N TYR A 189 3.03 -8.05 -3.96
CA TYR A 189 1.62 -8.15 -4.31
C TYR A 189 0.91 -6.90 -3.79
N GLN A 190 -0.02 -6.37 -4.56
CA GLN A 190 -0.82 -5.21 -4.14
C GLN A 190 -2.30 -5.55 -4.25
N LEU A 191 -3.02 -5.24 -3.20
CA LEU A 191 -4.47 -5.27 -3.11
C LEU A 191 -4.97 -3.85 -2.91
N THR A 192 -5.81 -3.38 -3.83
CA THR A 192 -6.49 -2.10 -3.72
C THR A 192 -7.98 -2.31 -3.82
N THR A 193 -8.75 -1.80 -2.85
CA THR A 193 -10.22 -1.90 -2.87
C THR A 193 -10.83 -0.52 -2.84
N SER A 194 -11.80 -0.26 -3.72
CA SER A 194 -12.57 0.98 -3.79
C SER A 194 -14.03 0.68 -3.56
N ARG A 195 -14.71 1.47 -2.71
CA ARG A 195 -16.17 1.41 -2.54
C ARG A 195 -16.81 2.41 -3.47
N TYR A 196 -17.68 1.92 -4.34
CA TYR A 196 -18.54 2.77 -5.15
C TYR A 196 -19.93 2.90 -4.51
N TRP A 197 -20.31 4.12 -4.07
CA TRP A 197 -21.53 4.33 -3.28
C TRP A 197 -22.77 4.71 -4.10
N TYR A 198 -22.75 4.76 -5.43
CA TYR A 198 -23.82 5.42 -6.20
C TYR A 198 -24.61 4.49 -7.12
N TYR A 199 -24.80 3.37 -7.18
CA TYR A 199 -25.64 2.38 -7.88
C TYR A 199 -25.07 0.97 -7.71
N GLN A 200 -25.82 0.14 -6.91
CA GLN A 200 -25.58 -1.30 -6.73
C GLN A 200 -24.08 -1.70 -6.61
N SER A 201 -23.60 -1.60 -5.42
CA SER A 201 -22.45 -2.24 -4.77
C SER A 201 -21.67 -3.28 -5.60
N SER A 202 -20.83 -2.84 -6.50
CA SER A 202 -19.69 -3.66 -6.88
C SER A 202 -18.43 -3.01 -6.28
N ASP A 203 -18.01 -3.49 -5.11
CA ASP A 203 -16.70 -3.14 -4.58
C ASP A 203 -15.66 -3.51 -5.66
N LEU A 204 -14.95 -2.51 -6.15
CA LEU A 204 -13.85 -2.76 -7.09
C LEU A 204 -12.66 -3.26 -6.28
N THR A 205 -12.25 -4.48 -6.54
CA THR A 205 -11.03 -5.07 -5.97
C THR A 205 -10.02 -5.29 -7.08
N LEU A 206 -8.87 -4.65 -6.94
CA LEU A 206 -7.74 -4.76 -7.85
C LEU A 206 -6.63 -5.55 -7.19
N ASN A 207 -6.09 -6.49 -7.94
CA ASN A 207 -4.98 -7.33 -7.53
C ASN A 207 -3.84 -7.15 -8.53
N ALA A 208 -2.63 -6.96 -8.05
CA ALA A 208 -1.46 -6.88 -8.90
C ALA A 208 -0.27 -7.60 -8.26
N LEU A 209 0.57 -8.22 -9.08
CA LEU A 209 1.77 -8.92 -8.66
C LEU A 209 2.95 -8.43 -9.50
N GLY A 210 4.10 -8.23 -8.88
CA GLY A 210 5.26 -7.75 -9.63
C GLY A 210 6.54 -7.74 -8.84
N VAL A 211 7.45 -6.88 -9.29
CA VAL A 211 8.78 -6.75 -8.71
C VAL A 211 8.92 -5.40 -8.01
N THR A 212 9.71 -5.41 -6.96
CA THR A 212 10.08 -4.20 -6.22
C THR A 212 11.59 -4.14 -6.05
N MET A 213 12.14 -2.94 -6.15
CA MET A 213 13.54 -2.64 -5.86
C MET A 213 13.60 -1.41 -4.98
N GLY A 214 14.36 -1.47 -3.90
CA GLY A 214 14.45 -0.40 -2.93
C GLY A 214 15.86 -0.14 -2.47
N PHE A 215 16.10 1.10 -2.07
CA PHE A 215 17.34 1.55 -1.41
C PHE A 215 17.04 1.93 0.03
N GLU A 216 17.89 1.45 0.94
CA GLU A 216 17.82 1.66 2.39
C GLU A 216 19.02 2.50 2.84
N TRP A 217 18.80 3.50 3.73
CA TRP A 217 19.86 4.33 4.32
C TRP A 217 19.66 4.60 5.81
#